data_0df4180ec94bd076eeabc7c9565aa1d2
#
_entry.id   0df4180ec94bd076eeabc7c9565aa1d2
#
_cell.length_a   1.000
_cell.length_b   1.000
_cell.length_c   1.000
_cell.angle_alpha   90.00
_cell.angle_beta   90.00
_cell.angle_gamma   90.00
#
_symmetry.space_group_name_H-M   'P 1'
#
loop_
_entity.id
_entity.type
_entity.pdbx_description
1 polymer ?
#
loop_
_entity_poly.entity_id
_entity_poly.type
_entity_poly.pdbx_seq_one_letter_code
_entity_poly.pdbx_strand_id
1 'polypeptide(L)'
;MQALVLEQSDGLTHAQIREIDAEQLPAGDVTVDISWSGINYKDALAITGKGKIIRNFPMVPGIDFVGTVRHSDSDRFSVGQPVILTGWGVGENHWGGLAQQARVKSDWLVPLPASLDARKAMILGTAGFTAMLCVMALEDGGITPDSGDIIVTGASGGVGSTAVALLAKLGYQVTAVSGRADNTDYLKKLGAKQVLDRSEFSGSPRPLEKQRWAGAVDTVGDNVLATLLAQMDYNATVAACGLAGGVALPTTVMPFILRNVRLQGVDSVMAPLARRQQAWERLAAILPESFYQQVTQEIGLEDVPAVAAALLENKVTGRTLVKIS
;
A
#
# COMPACT_ATOMS: atom_id res chain seq x y z
N MET A 1 -14.71 -23.17 7.02
CA MET A 1 -14.03 -22.33 6.00
C MET A 1 -12.55 -22.25 6.32
N GLN A 2 -11.68 -22.23 5.31
CA GLN A 2 -10.24 -22.12 5.53
C GLN A 2 -9.80 -20.68 5.79
N ALA A 3 -8.83 -20.52 6.70
CA ALA A 3 -8.18 -19.25 7.01
C ALA A 3 -6.73 -19.46 7.44
N LEU A 4 -5.87 -18.48 7.18
CA LEU A 4 -4.57 -18.38 7.81
C LEU A 4 -4.78 -17.79 9.21
N VAL A 5 -4.50 -18.55 10.25
CA VAL A 5 -4.70 -18.13 11.63
C VAL A 5 -3.34 -17.91 12.29
N LEU A 6 -3.19 -16.76 12.94
CA LEU A 6 -2.04 -16.42 13.76
C LEU A 6 -2.35 -16.67 15.22
N GLU A 7 -1.48 -17.39 15.89
CA GLU A 7 -1.48 -17.61 17.33
C GLU A 7 -0.15 -17.21 17.95
N GLN A 8 -0.14 -17.01 19.25
CA GLN A 8 1.09 -16.70 19.96
C GLN A 8 1.30 -17.72 21.08
N SER A 9 2.46 -18.35 21.12
CA SER A 9 2.93 -19.17 22.22
C SER A 9 4.41 -18.89 22.47
N ASP A 10 4.81 -18.84 23.73
CA ASP A 10 6.19 -18.56 24.18
C ASP A 10 6.81 -17.29 23.55
N GLY A 11 5.97 -16.28 23.28
CA GLY A 11 6.38 -15.02 22.66
C GLY A 11 6.61 -15.08 21.15
N LEU A 12 6.39 -16.25 20.52
CA LEU A 12 6.53 -16.45 19.07
C LEU A 12 5.15 -16.47 18.40
N THR A 13 5.08 -15.86 17.22
CA THR A 13 3.89 -15.92 16.36
C THR A 13 3.96 -17.15 15.45
N HIS A 14 2.89 -17.92 15.45
CA HIS A 14 2.70 -19.11 14.62
C HIS A 14 1.59 -18.88 13.62
N ALA A 15 1.88 -19.08 12.34
CA ALA A 15 0.92 -18.95 11.24
C ALA A 15 0.53 -20.36 10.74
N GLN A 16 -0.75 -20.70 10.78
CA GLN A 16 -1.26 -22.00 10.35
C GLN A 16 -2.57 -21.86 9.59
N ILE A 17 -2.73 -22.62 8.50
CA ILE A 17 -4.03 -22.75 7.83
C ILE A 17 -4.89 -23.67 8.68
N ARG A 18 -6.11 -23.21 8.99
CA ARG A 18 -7.11 -23.94 9.77
C ARG A 18 -8.49 -23.87 9.16
N GLU A 19 -9.25 -24.92 9.40
CA GLU A 19 -10.71 -24.85 9.28
C GLU A 19 -11.28 -24.12 10.50
N ILE A 20 -12.01 -23.03 10.24
CA ILE A 20 -12.74 -22.27 11.26
C ILE A 20 -14.24 -22.26 10.95
N ASP A 21 -15.04 -22.24 12.02
CA ASP A 21 -16.48 -22.08 11.90
C ASP A 21 -16.84 -20.63 11.55
N ALA A 22 -17.81 -20.44 10.66
CA ALA A 22 -18.30 -19.09 10.31
C ALA A 22 -18.93 -18.36 11.52
N GLU A 23 -19.36 -19.08 12.55
CA GLU A 23 -19.88 -18.49 13.79
C GLU A 23 -18.78 -17.75 14.57
N GLN A 24 -17.51 -18.14 14.41
CA GLN A 24 -16.36 -17.52 15.08
C GLN A 24 -15.95 -16.18 14.45
N LEU A 25 -16.50 -15.84 13.27
CA LEU A 25 -16.21 -14.55 12.66
C LEU A 25 -16.58 -13.39 13.58
N PRO A 26 -15.73 -12.35 13.67
CA PRO A 26 -15.99 -11.16 14.48
C PRO A 26 -17.33 -10.50 14.14
N ALA A 27 -17.81 -9.64 15.05
CA ALA A 27 -19.05 -8.88 14.81
C ALA A 27 -18.93 -7.94 13.60
N GLY A 28 -19.99 -7.89 12.80
CA GLY A 28 -20.14 -7.04 11.62
C GLY A 28 -21.52 -7.23 11.03
N ASP A 29 -21.93 -6.33 10.16
CA ASP A 29 -23.26 -6.32 9.53
C ASP A 29 -23.23 -6.79 8.06
N VAL A 30 -22.03 -7.08 7.51
CA VAL A 30 -21.85 -7.66 6.17
C VAL A 30 -20.88 -8.82 6.20
N THR A 31 -21.28 -9.96 5.64
CA THR A 31 -20.40 -11.12 5.40
C THR A 31 -20.02 -11.16 3.93
N VAL A 32 -18.74 -11.30 3.64
CA VAL A 32 -18.16 -11.30 2.29
C VAL A 32 -17.49 -12.65 2.02
N ASP A 33 -17.82 -13.29 0.91
CA ASP A 33 -17.05 -14.40 0.33
C ASP A 33 -15.85 -13.80 -0.39
N ILE A 34 -14.64 -14.09 0.07
CA ILE A 34 -13.41 -13.49 -0.44
C ILE A 34 -12.90 -14.30 -1.63
N SER A 35 -12.62 -13.62 -2.73
CA SER A 35 -11.97 -14.23 -3.91
C SER A 35 -10.47 -14.00 -3.92
N TRP A 36 -10.02 -12.80 -3.54
CA TRP A 36 -8.61 -12.42 -3.53
C TRP A 36 -8.27 -11.58 -2.32
N SER A 37 -7.06 -11.80 -1.80
CA SER A 37 -6.39 -10.93 -0.81
C SER A 37 -5.00 -10.56 -1.33
N GLY A 38 -4.26 -9.74 -0.60
CA GLY A 38 -2.89 -9.36 -0.93
C GLY A 38 -1.95 -9.55 0.25
N ILE A 39 -0.63 -9.55 -0.01
CA ILE A 39 0.37 -9.43 1.04
C ILE A 39 0.95 -8.02 1.00
N ASN A 40 0.80 -7.30 2.08
CA ASN A 40 1.38 -5.99 2.30
C ASN A 40 2.51 -6.07 3.36
N TYR A 41 3.34 -5.05 3.45
CA TYR A 41 4.44 -5.01 4.42
C TYR A 41 3.96 -5.20 5.87
N LYS A 42 2.79 -4.64 6.19
CA LYS A 42 2.16 -4.79 7.50
C LYS A 42 1.75 -6.25 7.78
N ASP A 43 1.18 -6.93 6.79
CA ASP A 43 0.84 -8.36 6.91
C ASP A 43 2.09 -9.20 7.16
N ALA A 44 3.17 -8.90 6.44
CA ALA A 44 4.44 -9.61 6.61
C ALA A 44 5.01 -9.43 8.03
N LEU A 45 4.94 -8.22 8.61
CA LEU A 45 5.32 -7.97 9.99
C LEU A 45 4.45 -8.76 10.98
N ALA A 46 3.13 -8.82 10.75
CA ALA A 46 2.19 -9.55 11.57
C ALA A 46 2.43 -11.07 11.51
N ILE A 47 2.51 -11.63 10.30
CA ILE A 47 2.66 -13.07 10.05
C ILE A 47 3.98 -13.61 10.60
N THR A 48 5.06 -12.84 10.47
CA THR A 48 6.40 -13.24 10.96
C THR A 48 6.63 -12.91 12.44
N GLY A 49 5.74 -12.16 13.07
CA GLY A 49 5.94 -11.67 14.44
C GLY A 49 7.06 -10.63 14.60
N LYS A 50 7.66 -10.15 13.50
CA LYS A 50 8.75 -9.15 13.54
C LYS A 50 8.28 -7.72 13.85
N GLY A 51 6.95 -7.48 13.88
CA GLY A 51 6.35 -6.21 14.28
C GLY A 51 5.19 -6.42 15.23
N LYS A 52 4.99 -5.49 16.18
CA LYS A 52 3.87 -5.50 17.13
C LYS A 52 2.58 -5.00 16.46
N ILE A 53 2.18 -5.64 15.35
CA ILE A 53 0.97 -5.28 14.60
C ILE A 53 -0.27 -5.83 15.32
N ILE A 54 -0.24 -7.12 15.67
CA ILE A 54 -1.35 -7.81 16.33
C ILE A 54 -1.18 -7.74 17.84
N ARG A 55 -2.27 -7.40 18.53
CA ARG A 55 -2.29 -7.31 20.01
C ARG A 55 -3.12 -8.41 20.65
N ASN A 56 -4.10 -8.91 19.93
CA ASN A 56 -5.02 -9.95 20.42
C ASN A 56 -4.98 -11.15 19.48
N PHE A 57 -4.74 -12.33 20.04
CA PHE A 57 -4.74 -13.60 19.34
C PHE A 57 -5.92 -14.48 19.79
N PRO A 58 -6.46 -15.39 18.97
CA PRO A 58 -6.05 -15.66 17.58
C PRO A 58 -6.48 -14.54 16.62
N MET A 59 -5.73 -14.36 15.50
CA MET A 59 -5.99 -13.35 14.48
C MET A 59 -5.90 -13.96 13.08
N VAL A 60 -6.79 -13.57 12.20
CA VAL A 60 -6.67 -13.80 10.75
C VAL A 60 -6.06 -12.53 10.15
N PRO A 61 -4.84 -12.59 9.56
CA PRO A 61 -4.21 -11.43 8.93
C PRO A 61 -4.83 -11.12 7.56
N GLY A 62 -4.28 -10.12 6.87
CA GLY A 62 -4.74 -9.66 5.56
C GLY A 62 -5.50 -8.34 5.69
N ILE A 63 -4.76 -7.22 5.45
CA ILE A 63 -5.31 -5.87 5.62
C ILE A 63 -6.18 -5.41 4.45
N ASP A 64 -6.28 -6.21 3.41
CA ASP A 64 -7.11 -5.94 2.23
C ASP A 64 -7.68 -7.22 1.62
N PHE A 65 -8.84 -7.09 0.99
CA PHE A 65 -9.48 -8.14 0.22
C PHE A 65 -10.51 -7.59 -0.77
N VAL A 66 -10.86 -8.41 -1.74
CA VAL A 66 -11.99 -8.24 -2.65
C VAL A 66 -12.82 -9.50 -2.63
N GLY A 67 -14.13 -9.35 -2.69
CA GLY A 67 -15.05 -10.48 -2.68
C GLY A 67 -16.48 -10.07 -3.01
N THR A 68 -17.40 -10.98 -2.77
CA THR A 68 -18.82 -10.81 -3.05
C THR A 68 -19.62 -10.89 -1.75
N VAL A 69 -20.55 -9.97 -1.56
CA VAL A 69 -21.43 -9.95 -0.40
C VAL A 69 -22.27 -11.23 -0.35
N ARG A 70 -22.07 -12.03 0.69
CA ARG A 70 -22.81 -13.25 0.98
C ARG A 70 -24.08 -12.99 1.78
N HIS A 71 -23.98 -12.10 2.76
CA HIS A 71 -25.07 -11.68 3.65
C HIS A 71 -24.89 -10.22 4.05
N SER A 72 -25.99 -9.49 4.20
CA SER A 72 -25.99 -8.10 4.64
C SER A 72 -27.20 -7.81 5.49
N ASP A 73 -26.96 -7.23 6.68
CA ASP A 73 -27.95 -6.61 7.54
C ASP A 73 -28.00 -5.08 7.32
N SER A 74 -27.21 -4.55 6.37
CA SER A 74 -27.13 -3.14 6.02
C SER A 74 -27.84 -2.83 4.72
N ASP A 75 -28.56 -1.72 4.66
CA ASP A 75 -29.19 -1.21 3.44
C ASP A 75 -28.18 -0.71 2.37
N ARG A 76 -26.89 -0.64 2.72
CA ARG A 76 -25.85 -0.12 1.82
C ARG A 76 -25.35 -1.13 0.80
N PHE A 77 -25.48 -2.43 1.09
CA PHE A 77 -24.96 -3.49 0.25
C PHE A 77 -25.96 -4.62 0.09
N SER A 78 -26.08 -5.13 -1.12
CA SER A 78 -26.96 -6.26 -1.46
C SER A 78 -26.15 -7.54 -1.61
N VAL A 79 -26.78 -8.70 -1.34
CA VAL A 79 -26.21 -10.02 -1.62
C VAL A 79 -25.85 -10.13 -3.10
N GLY A 80 -24.66 -10.66 -3.39
CA GLY A 80 -24.10 -10.76 -4.74
C GLY A 80 -23.32 -9.53 -5.21
N GLN A 81 -23.31 -8.43 -4.46
CA GLN A 81 -22.58 -7.22 -4.84
C GLN A 81 -21.07 -7.40 -4.63
N PRO A 82 -20.22 -7.07 -5.64
CA PRO A 82 -18.78 -7.07 -5.47
C PRO A 82 -18.30 -5.88 -4.63
N VAL A 83 -17.38 -6.13 -3.70
CA VAL A 83 -16.89 -5.14 -2.75
C VAL A 83 -15.39 -5.26 -2.53
N ILE A 84 -14.77 -4.14 -2.16
CA ILE A 84 -13.36 -4.02 -1.77
C ILE A 84 -13.30 -3.54 -0.32
N LEU A 85 -12.37 -4.09 0.45
CA LEU A 85 -11.97 -3.56 1.74
C LEU A 85 -10.45 -3.33 1.79
N THR A 86 -10.04 -2.16 2.27
CA THR A 86 -8.65 -1.84 2.62
C THR A 86 -8.64 -1.04 3.93
N GLY A 87 -7.69 -1.32 4.82
CA GLY A 87 -7.52 -0.54 6.05
C GLY A 87 -8.52 -0.86 7.18
N TRP A 88 -8.95 0.16 7.92
CA TRP A 88 -9.89 0.09 9.05
C TRP A 88 -9.46 -0.81 10.20
N GLY A 89 -8.16 -1.20 10.26
CA GLY A 89 -7.64 -2.12 11.25
C GLY A 89 -7.99 -3.59 10.99
N VAL A 90 -8.50 -3.92 9.82
CA VAL A 90 -8.71 -5.30 9.39
C VAL A 90 -7.35 -5.97 9.20
N GLY A 91 -7.19 -7.21 9.70
CA GLY A 91 -5.90 -7.90 9.78
C GLY A 91 -5.01 -7.47 10.96
N GLU A 92 -5.47 -6.52 11.79
CA GLU A 92 -4.74 -6.00 12.97
C GLU A 92 -5.56 -6.15 14.27
N ASN A 93 -6.75 -5.56 14.29
CA ASN A 93 -7.66 -5.51 15.42
C ASN A 93 -8.99 -6.24 15.14
N HIS A 94 -9.22 -6.58 13.89
CA HIS A 94 -10.37 -7.31 13.37
C HIS A 94 -9.84 -8.35 12.37
N TRP A 95 -10.49 -9.51 12.29
CA TRP A 95 -10.05 -10.58 11.36
C TRP A 95 -10.03 -10.13 9.92
N GLY A 96 -8.97 -10.49 9.20
CA GLY A 96 -8.62 -9.97 7.88
C GLY A 96 -8.99 -10.87 6.71
N GLY A 97 -8.39 -10.54 5.56
CA GLY A 97 -8.71 -11.09 4.24
C GLY A 97 -8.01 -12.39 3.86
N LEU A 98 -7.09 -12.92 4.68
CA LEU A 98 -6.46 -14.21 4.41
C LEU A 98 -7.32 -15.38 4.92
N ALA A 99 -8.59 -15.37 4.53
CA ALA A 99 -9.62 -16.37 4.81
C ALA A 99 -10.65 -16.40 3.69
N GLN A 100 -11.40 -17.50 3.59
CA GLN A 100 -12.47 -17.64 2.59
C GLN A 100 -13.64 -16.68 2.81
N GLN A 101 -13.86 -16.25 4.07
CA GLN A 101 -14.91 -15.28 4.42
C GLN A 101 -14.42 -14.27 5.45
N ALA A 102 -14.96 -13.07 5.39
CA ALA A 102 -14.85 -12.08 6.45
C ALA A 102 -16.23 -11.52 6.80
N ARG A 103 -16.45 -11.20 8.09
CA ARG A 103 -17.60 -10.42 8.54
C ARG A 103 -17.09 -9.07 9.01
N VAL A 104 -17.60 -7.99 8.41
CA VAL A 104 -17.08 -6.63 8.58
C VAL A 104 -18.22 -5.62 8.68
N LYS A 105 -17.88 -4.38 9.05
CA LYS A 105 -18.84 -3.28 9.03
C LYS A 105 -19.05 -2.78 7.62
N SER A 106 -20.30 -2.51 7.25
CA SER A 106 -20.66 -1.94 5.95
C SER A 106 -19.97 -0.60 5.65
N ASP A 107 -19.68 0.20 6.69
CA ASP A 107 -18.95 1.47 6.57
C ASP A 107 -17.50 1.32 6.11
N TRP A 108 -16.92 0.12 6.18
CA TRP A 108 -15.56 -0.16 5.76
C TRP A 108 -15.44 -0.57 4.29
N LEU A 109 -16.57 -0.95 3.69
CA LEU A 109 -16.62 -1.49 2.34
C LEU A 109 -16.78 -0.37 1.29
N VAL A 110 -16.15 -0.58 0.15
CA VAL A 110 -16.33 0.22 -1.07
C VAL A 110 -16.87 -0.70 -2.16
N PRO A 111 -17.89 -0.28 -2.91
CA PRO A 111 -18.30 -1.03 -4.10
C PRO A 111 -17.14 -1.17 -5.07
N LEU A 112 -16.99 -2.36 -5.68
CA LEU A 112 -16.02 -2.55 -6.74
C LEU A 112 -16.41 -1.70 -7.95
N PRO A 113 -15.55 -0.78 -8.47
CA PRO A 113 -15.85 -0.05 -9.69
C PRO A 113 -16.14 -0.97 -10.87
N ALA A 114 -17.17 -0.67 -11.67
CA ALA A 114 -17.62 -1.55 -12.77
C ALA A 114 -16.55 -1.79 -13.86
N SER A 115 -15.60 -0.87 -14.02
CA SER A 115 -14.48 -0.99 -14.95
C SER A 115 -13.30 -1.81 -14.43
N LEU A 116 -13.36 -2.31 -13.19
CA LEU A 116 -12.29 -3.04 -12.53
C LEU A 116 -12.77 -4.44 -12.14
N ASP A 117 -12.10 -5.47 -12.59
CA ASP A 117 -12.36 -6.83 -12.09
C ASP A 117 -11.74 -7.05 -10.69
N ALA A 118 -12.23 -8.09 -9.99
CA ALA A 118 -11.78 -8.39 -8.63
C ALA A 118 -10.28 -8.65 -8.55
N ARG A 119 -9.69 -9.35 -9.52
CA ARG A 119 -8.26 -9.63 -9.56
C ARG A 119 -7.45 -8.35 -9.68
N LYS A 120 -7.78 -7.46 -10.61
CA LYS A 120 -7.09 -6.16 -10.78
C LYS A 120 -7.26 -5.28 -9.56
N ALA A 121 -8.45 -5.25 -8.97
CA ALA A 121 -8.69 -4.51 -7.74
C ALA A 121 -7.74 -4.96 -6.62
N MET A 122 -7.51 -6.26 -6.46
CA MET A 122 -6.62 -6.73 -5.40
C MET A 122 -5.14 -6.68 -5.77
N ILE A 123 -4.77 -6.69 -7.05
CA ILE A 123 -3.42 -6.30 -7.48
C ILE A 123 -3.10 -4.90 -6.97
N LEU A 124 -4.02 -3.96 -7.10
CA LEU A 124 -3.88 -2.62 -6.52
C LEU A 124 -3.89 -2.70 -4.99
N GLY A 125 -4.93 -3.24 -4.41
CA GLY A 125 -5.08 -3.41 -2.97
C GLY A 125 -4.78 -2.15 -2.16
N THR A 126 -4.32 -2.32 -0.95
CA THR A 126 -3.88 -1.21 -0.07
C THR A 126 -2.72 -0.42 -0.67
N ALA A 127 -1.80 -1.10 -1.38
CA ALA A 127 -0.64 -0.43 -1.96
C ALA A 127 -1.02 0.54 -3.10
N GLY A 128 -1.87 0.10 -4.03
CA GLY A 128 -2.37 0.95 -5.10
C GLY A 128 -3.24 2.08 -4.57
N PHE A 129 -4.11 1.79 -3.62
CA PHE A 129 -4.91 2.79 -2.93
C PHE A 129 -4.04 3.86 -2.25
N THR A 130 -3.00 3.46 -1.52
CA THR A 130 -2.05 4.38 -0.87
C THR A 130 -1.30 5.22 -1.92
N ALA A 131 -0.84 4.61 -3.01
CA ALA A 131 -0.18 5.32 -4.10
C ALA A 131 -1.08 6.41 -4.71
N MET A 132 -2.37 6.10 -4.93
CA MET A 132 -3.33 7.09 -5.43
C MET A 132 -3.56 8.21 -4.42
N LEU A 133 -3.68 7.91 -3.13
CA LEU A 133 -3.77 8.93 -2.09
C LEU A 133 -2.54 9.84 -2.06
N CYS A 134 -1.32 9.30 -2.30
CA CYS A 134 -0.11 10.11 -2.44
C CYS A 134 -0.18 11.04 -3.66
N VAL A 135 -0.61 10.54 -4.82
CA VAL A 135 -0.82 11.38 -6.02
C VAL A 135 -1.81 12.51 -5.72
N MET A 136 -2.95 12.18 -5.11
CA MET A 136 -3.94 13.17 -4.73
C MET A 136 -3.40 14.19 -3.71
N ALA A 137 -2.51 13.78 -2.79
CA ALA A 137 -1.86 14.69 -1.86
C ALA A 137 -0.88 15.65 -2.54
N LEU A 138 -0.17 15.21 -3.60
CA LEU A 138 0.65 16.09 -4.42
C LEU A 138 -0.22 17.13 -5.15
N GLU A 139 -1.31 16.70 -5.77
CA GLU A 139 -2.27 17.57 -6.47
C GLU A 139 -2.93 18.58 -5.53
N ASP A 140 -3.39 18.14 -4.35
CA ASP A 140 -3.93 19.00 -3.28
C ASP A 140 -2.86 20.01 -2.81
N GLY A 141 -1.59 19.66 -2.93
CA GLY A 141 -0.43 20.50 -2.68
C GLY A 141 -0.13 21.49 -3.80
N GLY A 142 -0.88 21.45 -4.91
CA GLY A 142 -0.68 22.33 -6.07
C GLY A 142 0.36 21.82 -7.06
N ILE A 143 0.85 20.57 -6.93
CA ILE A 143 1.82 19.97 -7.85
C ILE A 143 1.09 19.49 -9.11
N THR A 144 1.57 19.94 -10.26
CA THR A 144 1.08 19.59 -11.59
C THR A 144 2.20 18.95 -12.42
N PRO A 145 1.90 18.31 -13.58
CA PRO A 145 2.93 17.77 -14.48
C PRO A 145 4.00 18.78 -14.91
N ASP A 146 3.66 20.07 -14.95
CA ASP A 146 4.58 21.15 -15.35
C ASP A 146 5.41 21.70 -14.17
N SER A 147 5.19 21.22 -12.95
CA SER A 147 5.89 21.73 -11.76
C SER A 147 7.37 21.34 -11.72
N GLY A 148 7.76 20.26 -12.40
CA GLY A 148 9.12 19.72 -12.41
C GLY A 148 9.16 18.23 -12.10
N ASP A 149 10.36 17.72 -11.81
CA ASP A 149 10.58 16.29 -11.58
C ASP A 149 10.00 15.84 -10.23
N ILE A 150 9.31 14.71 -10.25
CA ILE A 150 8.77 14.03 -9.05
C ILE A 150 9.64 12.82 -8.72
N ILE A 151 10.02 12.67 -7.45
CA ILE A 151 10.80 11.53 -7.00
C ILE A 151 9.94 10.54 -6.20
N VAL A 152 10.16 9.23 -6.43
CA VAL A 152 9.48 8.15 -5.70
C VAL A 152 10.52 7.26 -5.04
N THR A 153 10.50 7.16 -3.71
CA THR A 153 11.38 6.26 -2.96
C THR A 153 10.74 4.90 -2.75
N GLY A 154 11.57 3.87 -2.52
CA GLY A 154 11.08 2.50 -2.43
C GLY A 154 10.30 2.07 -3.68
N ALA A 155 10.72 2.59 -4.84
CA ALA A 155 9.98 2.54 -6.09
C ALA A 155 9.69 1.12 -6.60
N SER A 156 10.47 0.11 -6.21
CA SER A 156 10.24 -1.29 -6.61
C SER A 156 9.26 -2.05 -5.72
N GLY A 157 8.79 -1.44 -4.63
CA GLY A 157 7.75 -2.01 -3.75
C GLY A 157 6.34 -1.78 -4.30
N GLY A 158 5.34 -2.34 -3.61
CA GLY A 158 3.94 -2.27 -4.05
C GLY A 158 3.40 -0.85 -4.21
N VAL A 159 3.60 0.02 -3.22
CA VAL A 159 3.19 1.44 -3.28
C VAL A 159 4.02 2.19 -4.30
N GLY A 160 5.36 2.07 -4.22
CA GLY A 160 6.28 2.83 -5.07
C GLY A 160 6.10 2.53 -6.56
N SER A 161 5.99 1.25 -6.96
CA SER A 161 5.78 0.87 -8.36
C SER A 161 4.45 1.37 -8.92
N THR A 162 3.40 1.33 -8.11
CA THR A 162 2.10 1.88 -8.50
C THR A 162 2.16 3.42 -8.60
N ALA A 163 2.83 4.10 -7.68
CA ALA A 163 3.02 5.55 -7.73
C ALA A 163 3.79 6.00 -8.98
N VAL A 164 4.88 5.27 -9.34
CA VAL A 164 5.62 5.53 -10.59
C VAL A 164 4.70 5.42 -11.80
N ALA A 165 3.92 4.33 -11.90
CA ALA A 165 3.02 4.12 -13.03
C ALA A 165 1.91 5.17 -13.11
N LEU A 166 1.28 5.51 -11.98
CA LEU A 166 0.22 6.53 -11.91
C LEU A 166 0.74 7.91 -12.32
N LEU A 167 1.84 8.36 -11.71
CA LEU A 167 2.43 9.66 -11.99
C LEU A 167 2.86 9.77 -13.46
N ALA A 168 3.52 8.74 -14.01
CA ALA A 168 3.91 8.71 -15.41
C ALA A 168 2.69 8.79 -16.36
N LYS A 169 1.60 8.06 -16.06
CA LYS A 169 0.35 8.11 -16.84
C LYS A 169 -0.37 9.44 -16.75
N LEU A 170 -0.22 10.16 -15.66
CA LEU A 170 -0.75 11.51 -15.46
C LEU A 170 0.15 12.60 -16.07
N GLY A 171 1.26 12.22 -16.70
CA GLY A 171 2.14 13.16 -17.41
C GLY A 171 3.28 13.74 -16.58
N TYR A 172 3.47 13.31 -15.34
CA TYR A 172 4.60 13.76 -14.52
C TYR A 172 5.92 13.17 -14.99
N GLN A 173 7.01 13.90 -14.80
CA GLN A 173 8.37 13.40 -14.99
C GLN A 173 8.81 12.67 -13.71
N VAL A 174 8.99 11.35 -13.78
CA VAL A 174 9.21 10.53 -12.58
C VAL A 174 10.65 10.03 -12.51
N THR A 175 11.31 10.32 -11.39
CA THR A 175 12.56 9.70 -10.97
C THR A 175 12.27 8.66 -9.89
N ALA A 176 12.67 7.42 -10.12
CA ALA A 176 12.49 6.31 -9.19
C ALA A 176 13.78 6.06 -8.39
N VAL A 177 13.65 5.74 -7.08
CA VAL A 177 14.78 5.33 -6.24
C VAL A 177 14.65 3.87 -5.86
N SER A 178 15.67 3.05 -6.18
CA SER A 178 15.71 1.63 -5.85
C SER A 178 17.08 1.24 -5.29
N GLY A 179 17.09 0.31 -4.34
CA GLY A 179 18.33 -0.28 -3.83
C GLY A 179 18.79 -1.53 -4.58
N ARG A 180 18.14 -1.88 -5.70
CA ARG A 180 18.46 -3.05 -6.53
C ARG A 180 18.59 -2.63 -7.98
N ALA A 181 19.80 -2.78 -8.54
CA ALA A 181 20.09 -2.44 -9.94
C ALA A 181 19.19 -3.20 -10.93
N ASP A 182 18.87 -4.46 -10.62
CA ASP A 182 18.03 -5.34 -11.45
C ASP A 182 16.60 -4.79 -11.66
N ASN A 183 16.15 -3.87 -10.82
CA ASN A 183 14.84 -3.24 -10.97
C ASN A 183 14.82 -2.05 -11.94
N THR A 184 15.96 -1.67 -12.52
CA THR A 184 16.02 -0.49 -13.43
C THR A 184 15.11 -0.64 -14.63
N ASP A 185 15.16 -1.76 -15.33
CA ASP A 185 14.31 -2.00 -16.51
C ASP A 185 12.83 -2.12 -16.16
N TYR A 186 12.53 -2.74 -15.02
CA TYR A 186 11.18 -2.82 -14.47
C TYR A 186 10.60 -1.42 -14.23
N LEU A 187 11.33 -0.55 -13.54
CA LEU A 187 10.89 0.80 -13.22
C LEU A 187 10.76 1.69 -14.46
N LYS A 188 11.67 1.55 -15.44
CA LYS A 188 11.54 2.23 -16.73
C LYS A 188 10.31 1.80 -17.52
N LYS A 189 9.99 0.50 -17.52
CA LYS A 189 8.74 -0.02 -18.14
C LYS A 189 7.48 0.53 -17.48
N LEU A 190 7.51 0.82 -16.18
CA LEU A 190 6.42 1.48 -15.46
C LEU A 190 6.31 2.99 -15.77
N GLY A 191 7.32 3.57 -16.41
CA GLY A 191 7.30 4.97 -16.85
C GLY A 191 8.29 5.88 -16.12
N ALA A 192 9.20 5.33 -15.29
CA ALA A 192 10.26 6.13 -14.71
C ALA A 192 11.22 6.65 -15.81
N LYS A 193 11.44 7.96 -15.84
CA LYS A 193 12.40 8.61 -16.75
C LYS A 193 13.84 8.32 -16.31
N GLN A 194 14.07 8.31 -15.01
CA GLN A 194 15.36 8.05 -14.40
C GLN A 194 15.22 7.09 -13.22
N VAL A 195 16.24 6.29 -12.98
CA VAL A 195 16.35 5.43 -11.78
C VAL A 195 17.66 5.77 -11.09
N LEU A 196 17.56 6.12 -9.80
CA LEU A 196 18.69 6.44 -8.93
C LEU A 196 18.92 5.30 -7.95
N ASP A 197 20.18 5.11 -7.55
CA ASP A 197 20.51 4.16 -6.51
C ASP A 197 20.18 4.73 -5.12
N ARG A 198 19.63 3.89 -4.24
CA ARG A 198 19.28 4.27 -2.87
C ARG A 198 20.47 4.79 -2.07
N SER A 199 21.70 4.38 -2.39
CA SER A 199 22.91 4.86 -1.70
C SER A 199 23.11 6.38 -1.81
N GLU A 200 22.56 7.04 -2.84
CA GLU A 200 22.57 8.51 -2.94
C GLU A 200 21.83 9.20 -1.78
N PHE A 201 20.95 8.47 -1.08
CA PHE A 201 20.12 8.99 0.03
C PHE A 201 20.52 8.41 1.39
N SER A 202 21.63 7.67 1.49
CA SER A 202 22.03 6.98 2.72
C SER A 202 22.95 7.81 3.63
N GLY A 203 23.38 8.97 3.18
CA GLY A 203 24.24 9.89 3.95
C GLY A 203 23.51 10.57 5.11
N SER A 204 24.27 11.26 5.95
CA SER A 204 23.68 12.15 6.96
C SER A 204 23.02 13.33 6.27
N PRO A 205 21.71 13.57 6.48
CA PRO A 205 20.99 14.64 5.79
C PRO A 205 21.53 16.02 6.20
N ARG A 206 21.67 16.90 5.21
CA ARG A 206 21.99 18.31 5.43
C ARG A 206 20.71 19.10 5.66
N PRO A 207 20.77 20.24 6.35
CA PRO A 207 19.58 21.10 6.52
C PRO A 207 18.95 21.55 5.21
N LEU A 208 19.76 21.89 4.20
CA LEU A 208 19.37 22.22 2.83
C LEU A 208 20.44 21.72 1.86
N GLU A 209 19.98 21.26 0.70
CA GLU A 209 20.81 20.86 -0.44
C GLU A 209 20.38 21.58 -1.73
N LYS A 210 21.03 21.26 -2.85
CA LYS A 210 20.61 21.74 -4.16
C LYS A 210 19.17 21.28 -4.44
N GLN A 211 18.34 22.20 -4.89
CA GLN A 211 16.95 21.92 -5.32
C GLN A 211 16.94 20.97 -6.54
N ARG A 212 16.09 19.97 -6.50
CA ARG A 212 16.01 18.92 -7.53
C ARG A 212 14.57 18.49 -7.82
N TRP A 213 13.65 18.58 -6.85
CA TRP A 213 12.36 17.88 -6.90
C TRP A 213 11.19 18.82 -6.62
N ALA A 214 10.22 18.87 -7.53
CA ALA A 214 8.98 19.61 -7.33
C ALA A 214 8.00 18.88 -6.39
N GLY A 215 8.12 17.56 -6.28
CA GLY A 215 7.32 16.74 -5.38
C GLY A 215 7.96 15.38 -5.12
N ALA A 216 7.45 14.69 -4.09
CA ALA A 216 7.93 13.36 -3.75
C ALA A 216 6.82 12.45 -3.21
N VAL A 217 6.93 11.15 -3.52
CA VAL A 217 6.23 10.08 -2.80
C VAL A 217 7.26 9.28 -2.02
N ASP A 218 7.17 9.30 -0.70
CA ASP A 218 8.10 8.59 0.17
C ASP A 218 7.45 7.40 0.87
N THR A 219 8.05 6.22 0.66
CA THR A 219 7.65 4.96 1.30
C THR A 219 8.68 4.44 2.31
N VAL A 220 9.77 5.18 2.52
CA VAL A 220 10.97 4.71 3.24
C VAL A 220 11.12 5.37 4.61
N GLY A 221 10.93 6.67 4.70
CA GLY A 221 11.15 7.40 5.97
C GLY A 221 12.63 7.63 6.28
N ASP A 222 12.93 7.94 7.54
CA ASP A 222 14.26 8.12 8.14
C ASP A 222 15.16 9.09 7.35
N ASN A 223 16.43 8.79 7.20
CA ASN A 223 17.43 9.60 6.49
C ASN A 223 17.04 9.88 5.04
N VAL A 224 16.36 8.92 4.38
CA VAL A 224 15.89 9.08 3.01
C VAL A 224 14.89 10.23 2.92
N LEU A 225 13.87 10.24 3.77
CA LEU A 225 12.88 11.31 3.80
C LEU A 225 13.51 12.66 4.19
N ALA A 226 14.44 12.67 5.15
CA ALA A 226 15.14 13.88 5.56
C ALA A 226 15.98 14.47 4.41
N THR A 227 16.69 13.61 3.66
CA THR A 227 17.46 14.01 2.48
C THR A 227 16.56 14.55 1.37
N LEU A 228 15.42 13.90 1.12
CA LEU A 228 14.43 14.41 0.16
C LEU A 228 13.99 15.83 0.52
N LEU A 229 13.59 16.06 1.78
CA LEU A 229 13.13 17.37 2.24
C LEU A 229 14.20 18.45 2.01
N ALA A 230 15.48 18.13 2.21
CA ALA A 230 16.60 19.05 1.95
C ALA A 230 16.77 19.39 0.46
N GLN A 231 16.30 18.52 -0.47
CA GLN A 231 16.45 18.65 -1.92
C GLN A 231 15.20 19.18 -2.62
N MET A 232 14.12 19.47 -1.88
CA MET A 232 12.88 19.99 -2.47
C MET A 232 13.03 21.41 -3.03
N ASP A 233 12.32 21.66 -4.12
CA ASP A 233 12.14 22.99 -4.69
C ASP A 233 11.23 23.87 -3.84
N TYR A 234 11.10 25.14 -4.18
CA TYR A 234 10.12 26.05 -3.57
C TYR A 234 8.68 25.54 -3.80
N ASN A 235 7.87 25.60 -2.74
CA ASN A 235 6.46 25.19 -2.73
C ASN A 235 6.23 23.69 -3.01
N ALA A 236 7.28 22.85 -2.97
CA ALA A 236 7.18 21.42 -3.18
C ALA A 236 6.33 20.72 -2.12
N THR A 237 5.75 19.60 -2.50
CA THR A 237 5.00 18.72 -1.58
C THR A 237 5.62 17.33 -1.54
N VAL A 238 5.80 16.80 -0.33
CA VAL A 238 6.25 15.43 -0.07
C VAL A 238 5.09 14.66 0.55
N ALA A 239 4.61 13.64 -0.13
CA ALA A 239 3.61 12.69 0.37
C ALA A 239 4.33 11.50 1.04
N ALA A 240 4.31 11.43 2.38
CA ALA A 240 4.94 10.39 3.16
C ALA A 240 3.92 9.34 3.60
N CYS A 241 4.11 8.08 3.20
CA CYS A 241 3.17 6.99 3.48
C CYS A 241 3.81 5.72 4.05
N GLY A 242 5.13 5.67 4.21
CA GLY A 242 5.82 4.48 4.69
C GLY A 242 7.02 4.77 5.57
N LEU A 243 7.50 3.72 6.24
CA LEU A 243 8.60 3.76 7.20
C LEU A 243 9.52 2.52 7.09
N ALA A 244 9.68 2.00 5.87
CA ALA A 244 10.45 0.78 5.63
C ALA A 244 11.95 0.92 5.99
N GLY A 245 12.50 2.13 5.98
CA GLY A 245 13.86 2.44 6.40
C GLY A 245 13.99 2.81 7.88
N GLY A 246 12.90 3.25 8.51
CA GLY A 246 12.87 3.65 9.91
C GLY A 246 11.78 4.66 10.22
N VAL A 247 11.59 4.97 11.51
CA VAL A 247 10.52 5.84 12.03
C VAL A 247 11.01 7.26 12.34
N ALA A 248 12.33 7.48 12.33
CA ALA A 248 12.90 8.78 12.63
C ALA A 248 12.72 9.76 11.46
N LEU A 249 12.84 11.05 11.74
CA LEU A 249 12.91 12.12 10.75
C LEU A 249 13.98 13.13 11.18
N PRO A 250 15.27 12.86 10.90
CA PRO A 250 16.38 13.71 11.32
C PRO A 250 16.53 14.91 10.35
N THR A 251 15.62 15.87 10.43
CA THR A 251 15.61 17.08 9.62
C THR A 251 15.56 18.34 10.47
N THR A 252 15.58 19.50 9.83
CA THR A 252 15.42 20.82 10.46
C THR A 252 14.18 21.52 9.93
N VAL A 253 13.83 22.66 10.50
CA VAL A 253 12.70 23.47 9.97
C VAL A 253 13.05 24.23 8.68
N MET A 254 14.31 24.22 8.24
CA MET A 254 14.77 25.04 7.12
C MET A 254 14.05 24.76 5.78
N PRO A 255 13.80 23.50 5.35
CA PRO A 255 13.03 23.25 4.15
C PRO A 255 11.64 23.89 4.19
N PHE A 256 11.00 23.85 5.34
CA PHE A 256 9.63 24.36 5.53
C PHE A 256 9.57 25.89 5.50
N ILE A 257 10.43 26.58 6.27
CA ILE A 257 10.36 28.03 6.39
C ILE A 257 11.10 28.78 5.27
N LEU A 258 12.13 28.18 4.65
CA LEU A 258 12.94 28.85 3.63
C LEU A 258 12.52 28.50 2.20
N ARG A 259 11.81 27.36 1.99
CA ARG A 259 11.35 26.91 0.67
C ARG A 259 9.84 26.61 0.63
N ASN A 260 9.12 26.88 1.72
CA ASN A 260 7.69 26.60 1.83
C ASN A 260 7.35 25.14 1.45
N VAL A 261 8.21 24.18 1.78
CA VAL A 261 7.99 22.77 1.53
C VAL A 261 6.86 22.26 2.42
N ARG A 262 5.98 21.45 1.86
CA ARG A 262 4.92 20.76 2.60
C ARG A 262 5.30 19.29 2.78
N LEU A 263 5.27 18.80 4.02
CA LEU A 263 5.31 17.36 4.33
C LEU A 263 3.89 16.92 4.69
N GLN A 264 3.30 16.10 3.83
CA GLN A 264 1.95 15.58 3.98
C GLN A 264 1.98 14.09 4.33
N GLY A 265 1.53 13.72 5.54
CA GLY A 265 1.30 12.33 5.89
C GLY A 265 0.09 11.75 5.12
N VAL A 266 0.22 10.53 4.63
CA VAL A 266 -0.83 9.83 3.90
C VAL A 266 -1.26 8.60 4.69
N ASP A 267 -2.42 8.69 5.36
CA ASP A 267 -3.04 7.58 6.08
C ASP A 267 -4.07 6.87 5.19
N SER A 268 -3.74 5.66 4.76
CA SER A 268 -4.65 4.80 4.01
C SER A 268 -5.55 3.94 4.90
N VAL A 269 -5.27 3.87 6.21
CA VAL A 269 -6.05 3.03 7.15
C VAL A 269 -7.39 3.68 7.49
N MET A 270 -7.37 4.97 7.86
CA MET A 270 -8.55 5.71 8.30
C MET A 270 -9.01 6.77 7.29
N ALA A 271 -8.58 6.68 6.03
CA ALA A 271 -8.99 7.59 4.97
C ALA A 271 -10.54 7.65 4.88
N PRO A 272 -11.16 8.84 4.80
CA PRO A 272 -12.61 9.00 4.73
C PRO A 272 -13.21 8.28 3.50
N LEU A 273 -14.45 7.78 3.63
CA LEU A 273 -15.11 6.98 2.59
C LEU A 273 -15.17 7.71 1.23
N ALA A 274 -15.49 9.00 1.22
CA ALA A 274 -15.53 9.80 -0.01
C ALA A 274 -14.15 9.85 -0.71
N ARG A 275 -13.06 9.97 0.06
CA ARG A 275 -11.71 9.97 -0.47
C ARG A 275 -11.33 8.59 -1.01
N ARG A 276 -11.79 7.50 -0.36
CA ARG A 276 -11.62 6.12 -0.85
C ARG A 276 -12.31 5.94 -2.19
N GLN A 277 -13.58 6.30 -2.31
CA GLN A 277 -14.35 6.19 -3.54
C GLN A 277 -13.66 6.93 -4.69
N GLN A 278 -13.29 8.20 -4.47
CA GLN A 278 -12.56 8.99 -5.45
C GLN A 278 -11.24 8.31 -5.89
N ALA A 279 -10.48 7.78 -4.94
CA ALA A 279 -9.22 7.10 -5.26
C ALA A 279 -9.43 5.82 -6.07
N TRP A 280 -10.42 4.99 -5.72
CA TRP A 280 -10.73 3.76 -6.46
C TRP A 280 -11.26 4.03 -7.86
N GLU A 281 -12.12 5.04 -8.06
CA GLU A 281 -12.59 5.48 -9.38
C GLU A 281 -11.42 5.93 -10.27
N ARG A 282 -10.49 6.70 -9.71
CA ARG A 282 -9.29 7.15 -10.44
C ARG A 282 -8.34 5.99 -10.79
N LEU A 283 -8.09 5.06 -9.87
CA LEU A 283 -7.29 3.86 -10.11
C LEU A 283 -7.87 3.04 -11.26
N ALA A 284 -9.17 2.84 -11.27
CA ALA A 284 -9.89 2.08 -12.30
C ALA A 284 -9.79 2.72 -13.69
N ALA A 285 -9.60 4.04 -13.78
CA ALA A 285 -9.55 4.79 -15.03
C ALA A 285 -8.14 4.98 -15.62
N ILE A 286 -7.09 4.98 -14.79
CA ILE A 286 -5.76 5.48 -15.20
C ILE A 286 -4.82 4.34 -15.67
N LEU A 287 -4.80 3.21 -14.95
CA LEU A 287 -3.77 2.20 -15.18
C LEU A 287 -4.11 1.26 -16.36
N PRO A 288 -3.15 1.04 -17.27
CA PRO A 288 -3.35 0.16 -18.42
C PRO A 288 -3.22 -1.32 -18.05
N GLU A 289 -3.73 -2.19 -18.93
CA GLU A 289 -3.65 -3.65 -18.76
C GLU A 289 -2.21 -4.16 -18.54
N SER A 290 -1.25 -3.59 -19.25
CA SER A 290 0.17 -3.94 -19.13
C SER A 290 0.74 -3.72 -17.72
N PHE A 291 0.21 -2.77 -16.95
CA PHE A 291 0.60 -2.56 -15.56
C PHE A 291 0.33 -3.81 -14.71
N TYR A 292 -0.90 -4.32 -14.77
CA TYR A 292 -1.33 -5.47 -13.95
C TYR A 292 -0.50 -6.73 -14.24
N GLN A 293 -0.09 -6.92 -15.51
CA GLN A 293 0.76 -8.05 -15.91
C GLN A 293 2.20 -7.93 -15.41
N GLN A 294 2.72 -6.72 -15.32
CA GLN A 294 4.13 -6.46 -14.97
C GLN A 294 4.39 -6.50 -13.46
N VAL A 295 3.42 -6.12 -12.64
CA VAL A 295 3.63 -5.92 -11.20
C VAL A 295 3.24 -7.11 -10.33
N THR A 296 2.62 -8.16 -10.89
CA THR A 296 1.91 -9.18 -10.12
C THR A 296 2.61 -10.52 -10.09
N GLN A 297 2.70 -11.08 -8.89
CA GLN A 297 2.96 -12.50 -8.59
C GLN A 297 1.73 -13.07 -7.88
N GLU A 298 1.26 -14.25 -8.27
CA GLU A 298 0.12 -14.95 -7.66
C GLU A 298 0.59 -16.15 -6.86
N ILE A 299 -0.04 -16.37 -5.70
CA ILE A 299 0.23 -17.49 -4.80
C ILE A 299 -1.06 -18.04 -4.20
N GLY A 300 -0.99 -19.24 -3.61
CA GLY A 300 -2.02 -19.79 -2.73
C GLY A 300 -1.87 -19.33 -1.29
N LEU A 301 -2.85 -19.68 -0.46
CA LEU A 301 -2.86 -19.32 0.96
C LEU A 301 -1.69 -20.01 1.71
N GLU A 302 -1.30 -21.20 1.27
CA GLU A 302 -0.21 -22.01 1.82
C GLU A 302 1.18 -21.35 1.68
N ASP A 303 1.37 -20.54 0.64
CA ASP A 303 2.65 -19.89 0.36
C ASP A 303 2.86 -18.58 1.16
N VAL A 304 1.77 -18.06 1.75
CA VAL A 304 1.76 -16.74 2.42
C VAL A 304 2.86 -16.58 3.47
N PRO A 305 3.12 -17.55 4.39
CA PRO A 305 4.17 -17.36 5.40
C PRO A 305 5.56 -17.21 4.80
N ALA A 306 5.89 -18.00 3.76
CA ALA A 306 7.19 -17.96 3.09
C ALA A 306 7.40 -16.63 2.34
N VAL A 307 6.36 -16.17 1.63
CA VAL A 307 6.42 -14.90 0.88
C VAL A 307 6.44 -13.70 1.82
N ALA A 308 5.75 -13.75 2.96
CA ALA A 308 5.81 -12.72 3.99
C ALA A 308 7.24 -12.54 4.54
N ALA A 309 7.96 -13.65 4.78
CA ALA A 309 9.36 -13.61 5.20
C ALA A 309 10.26 -12.99 4.11
N ALA A 310 10.10 -13.42 2.85
CA ALA A 310 10.87 -12.91 1.71
C ALA A 310 10.63 -11.41 1.47
N LEU A 311 9.42 -10.92 1.71
CA LEU A 311 9.08 -9.50 1.56
C LEU A 311 9.85 -8.63 2.56
N LEU A 312 9.98 -9.05 3.80
CA LEU A 312 10.77 -8.34 4.82
C LEU A 312 12.29 -8.37 4.54
N GLU A 313 12.75 -9.34 3.75
CA GLU A 313 14.12 -9.44 3.28
C GLU A 313 14.37 -8.65 1.98
N ASN A 314 13.40 -7.85 1.52
CA ASN A 314 13.43 -7.10 0.25
C ASN A 314 13.65 -7.98 -0.99
N LYS A 315 13.21 -9.24 -0.97
CA LYS A 315 13.31 -10.19 -2.09
C LYS A 315 12.10 -10.18 -3.03
N VAL A 316 11.03 -9.49 -2.65
CA VAL A 316 9.80 -9.37 -3.45
C VAL A 316 9.79 -8.03 -4.20
N THR A 317 9.37 -8.05 -5.47
CA THR A 317 9.18 -6.86 -6.32
C THR A 317 7.71 -6.75 -6.70
N GLY A 318 7.17 -5.53 -6.74
CA GLY A 318 5.77 -5.30 -7.13
C GLY A 318 4.76 -5.78 -6.09
N ARG A 319 3.78 -6.56 -6.53
CA ARG A 319 2.62 -7.01 -5.73
C ARG A 319 2.54 -8.53 -5.65
N THR A 320 2.20 -9.03 -4.49
CA THR A 320 1.81 -10.42 -4.29
C THR A 320 0.30 -10.50 -4.04
N LEU A 321 -0.38 -11.21 -4.93
CA LEU A 321 -1.80 -11.49 -4.90
C LEU A 321 -2.01 -12.91 -4.35
N VAL A 322 -2.93 -13.05 -3.40
CA VAL A 322 -3.28 -14.34 -2.79
C VAL A 322 -4.64 -14.79 -3.30
N LYS A 323 -4.66 -15.90 -4.02
CA LYS A 323 -5.92 -16.53 -4.43
C LYS A 323 -6.55 -17.24 -3.24
N ILE A 324 -7.80 -16.89 -2.92
CA ILE A 324 -8.54 -17.47 -1.79
C ILE A 324 -9.56 -18.49 -2.25
N SER A 325 -10.28 -18.19 -3.33
CA SER A 325 -11.28 -19.09 -3.93
C SER A 325 -11.28 -19.04 -5.45
#